data_0111594e1922998dddd5e207b535c6d7
#
_entry.id   0111594e1922998dddd5e207b535c6d7
#
_cell.length_a   1.000
_cell.length_b   1.000
_cell.length_c   1.000
_cell.angle_alpha   90.00
_cell.angle_beta   90.00
_cell.angle_gamma   90.00
#
_symmetry.space_group_name_H-M   'P 1'
#
loop_
_entity.id
_entity.type
_entity.pdbx_description
1 polymer ?
#
loop_
_entity_poly.entity_id
_entity_poly.type
_entity_poly.pdbx_seq_one_letter_code
_entity_poly.pdbx_strand_id
1 'polypeptide(L)'
;MRLEVMRLTALRTLTAHTAGGELPRAAMINKLFWATWHRDLGELAMDVLGDEGLIATPHQGLNPLQNLFLWSRSDTIYAGTNQIQRNLIGERALGLPR
;
A
#
# COMPACT_ATOMS: atom_id res chain seq x y z
N MET A 1 12.33 7.82 -2.49
CA MET A 1 11.57 8.16 -3.72
C MET A 1 10.10 7.70 -3.69
N ARG A 2 9.76 6.41 -3.51
CA ARG A 2 8.35 5.95 -3.50
C ARG A 2 7.50 6.62 -2.41
N LEU A 3 8.02 6.77 -1.19
CA LEU A 3 7.31 7.42 -0.09
C LEU A 3 7.01 8.90 -0.40
N GLU A 4 7.94 9.60 -1.02
CA GLU A 4 7.76 11.01 -1.41
C GLU A 4 6.69 11.16 -2.50
N VAL A 5 6.66 10.25 -3.48
CA VAL A 5 5.60 10.21 -4.49
C VAL A 5 4.22 10.02 -3.83
N MET A 6 4.11 9.12 -2.85
CA MET A 6 2.87 8.93 -2.07
C MET A 6 2.47 10.21 -1.35
N ARG A 7 3.41 10.86 -0.65
CA ARG A 7 3.16 12.11 0.06
C ARG A 7 2.63 13.19 -0.87
N LEU A 8 3.30 13.42 -1.99
CA LEU A 8 2.90 14.43 -2.96
C LEU A 8 1.53 14.12 -3.60
N THR A 9 1.26 12.84 -3.92
CA THR A 9 -0.04 12.44 -4.45
C THR A 9 -1.16 12.64 -3.43
N ALA A 10 -0.91 12.32 -2.16
CA ALA A 10 -1.87 12.55 -1.08
C ALA A 10 -2.13 14.05 -0.87
N LEU A 11 -1.10 14.90 -0.87
CA LEU A 11 -1.24 16.36 -0.77
C LEU A 11 -2.03 16.91 -1.95
N ARG A 12 -1.75 16.47 -3.17
CA ARG A 12 -2.53 16.88 -4.36
C ARG A 12 -4.00 16.51 -4.24
N THR A 13 -4.28 15.30 -3.75
CA THR A 13 -5.66 14.84 -3.52
C THR A 13 -6.36 15.70 -2.47
N LEU A 14 -5.68 16.00 -1.36
CA LEU A 14 -6.21 16.85 -0.30
C LEU A 14 -6.50 18.26 -0.81
N THR A 15 -5.57 18.88 -1.55
CA THR A 15 -5.74 20.22 -2.12
C THR A 15 -6.95 20.27 -3.05
N ALA A 16 -7.15 19.29 -3.91
CA ALA A 16 -8.31 19.22 -4.79
C ALA A 16 -9.63 19.11 -4.00
N HIS A 17 -9.63 18.30 -2.95
CA HIS A 17 -10.80 18.11 -2.09
C HIS A 17 -11.15 19.39 -1.31
N THR A 18 -10.15 20.06 -0.71
CA THR A 18 -10.37 21.31 0.05
C THR A 18 -10.78 22.47 -0.82
N ALA A 19 -10.41 22.48 -2.10
CA ALA A 19 -10.86 23.47 -3.08
C ALA A 19 -12.29 23.23 -3.58
N GLY A 20 -13.00 22.23 -3.06
CA GLY A 20 -14.36 21.88 -3.49
C GLY A 20 -14.45 21.24 -4.87
N GLY A 21 -13.32 20.78 -5.43
CA GLY A 21 -13.25 20.10 -6.71
C GLY A 21 -13.49 18.59 -6.61
N GLU A 22 -13.70 17.96 -7.76
CA GLU A 22 -13.72 16.50 -7.85
C GLU A 22 -12.36 15.90 -7.48
N LEU A 23 -12.38 14.72 -6.85
CA LEU A 23 -11.14 13.99 -6.56
C LEU A 23 -10.39 13.68 -7.86
N PRO A 24 -9.09 14.00 -7.94
CA PRO A 24 -8.31 13.69 -9.14
C PRO A 24 -8.36 12.18 -9.44
N ARG A 25 -8.47 11.80 -10.69
CA ARG A 25 -8.39 10.38 -11.11
C ARG A 25 -7.13 9.71 -10.58
N ALA A 26 -6.02 10.46 -10.48
CA ALA A 26 -4.77 10.00 -9.86
C ALA A 26 -4.94 9.56 -8.39
N ALA A 27 -5.95 10.05 -7.65
CA ALA A 27 -6.20 9.61 -6.28
C ALA A 27 -6.55 8.11 -6.20
N MET A 28 -7.11 7.54 -7.27
CA MET A 28 -7.50 6.12 -7.32
C MET A 28 -6.31 5.16 -7.27
N ILE A 29 -5.09 5.63 -7.61
CA ILE A 29 -3.88 4.80 -7.52
C ILE A 29 -3.33 4.68 -6.09
N ASN A 30 -3.74 5.56 -5.17
CA ASN A 30 -3.14 5.67 -3.84
C ASN A 30 -3.17 4.35 -3.07
N LYS A 31 -4.32 3.67 -3.05
CA LYS A 31 -4.47 2.40 -2.31
C LYS A 31 -3.59 1.31 -2.90
N LEU A 32 -3.60 1.14 -4.22
CA LEU A 32 -2.78 0.14 -4.90
C LEU A 32 -1.29 0.40 -4.71
N PHE A 33 -0.87 1.67 -4.85
CA PHE A 33 0.53 2.07 -4.68
C PHE A 33 1.00 1.85 -3.25
N TRP A 34 0.22 2.29 -2.24
CA TRP A 34 0.55 2.15 -0.83
C TRP A 34 0.62 0.67 -0.42
N ALA A 35 -0.38 -0.14 -0.75
CA ALA A 35 -0.41 -1.54 -0.38
C ALA A 35 0.76 -2.33 -1.00
N THR A 36 1.10 -2.02 -2.25
CA THR A 36 2.25 -2.63 -2.92
C THR A 36 3.56 -2.21 -2.28
N TRP A 37 3.73 -0.92 -2.01
CA TRP A 37 4.93 -0.39 -1.35
C TRP A 37 5.13 -0.97 0.05
N HIS A 38 4.06 -1.06 0.84
CA HIS A 38 4.11 -1.59 2.21
C HIS A 38 4.45 -3.09 2.22
N ARG A 39 3.89 -3.85 1.28
CA ARG A 39 4.29 -5.25 1.07
C ARG A 39 5.78 -5.38 0.74
N ASP A 40 6.28 -4.58 -0.21
CA ASP A 40 7.68 -4.59 -0.61
C ASP A 40 8.61 -4.20 0.56
N LEU A 41 8.15 -3.29 1.43
CA LEU A 41 8.86 -2.93 2.68
C LEU A 41 8.89 -4.11 3.65
N GLY A 42 7.79 -4.86 3.77
CA GLY A 42 7.74 -6.09 4.58
C GLY A 42 8.72 -7.15 4.08
N GLU A 43 8.84 -7.35 2.76
CA GLU A 43 9.86 -8.26 2.19
C GLU A 43 11.28 -7.80 2.55
N LEU A 44 11.57 -6.52 2.36
CA LEU A 44 12.88 -5.95 2.73
C LEU A 44 13.18 -6.14 4.22
N ALA A 45 12.18 -6.01 5.09
CA ALA A 45 12.33 -6.23 6.52
C ALA A 45 12.78 -7.67 6.84
N MET A 46 12.24 -8.65 6.13
CA MET A 46 12.66 -10.06 6.28
C MET A 46 14.06 -10.30 5.71
N ASP A 47 14.39 -9.69 4.57
CA ASP A 47 15.74 -9.76 4.01
C ASP A 47 16.81 -9.21 4.97
N VAL A 48 16.48 -8.09 5.64
CA VAL A 48 17.39 -7.48 6.66
C VAL A 48 17.54 -8.36 7.89
N LEU A 49 16.47 -9.03 8.34
CA LEU A 49 16.53 -9.94 9.48
C LEU A 49 17.26 -11.26 9.16
N GLY A 50 17.25 -11.69 7.91
CA GLY A 50 17.81 -12.98 7.51
C GLY A 50 17.16 -14.14 8.31
N ASP A 51 17.99 -15.05 8.79
CA ASP A 51 17.52 -16.24 9.52
C ASP A 51 16.75 -15.89 10.81
N GLU A 52 17.08 -14.77 11.45
CA GLU A 52 16.36 -14.30 12.66
C GLU A 52 14.90 -13.96 12.36
N GLY A 53 14.60 -13.56 11.12
CA GLY A 53 13.24 -13.30 10.68
C GLY A 53 12.32 -14.53 10.68
N LEU A 54 12.89 -15.72 10.61
CA LEU A 54 12.16 -16.99 10.60
C LEU A 54 11.87 -17.54 12.00
N ILE A 55 12.43 -16.92 13.04
CA ILE A 55 12.35 -17.42 14.41
C ILE A 55 11.43 -16.51 15.24
N ALA A 56 10.34 -17.08 15.75
CA ALA A 56 9.53 -16.44 16.78
C ALA A 56 10.00 -16.89 18.16
N THR A 57 10.26 -15.95 19.06
CA THR A 57 10.69 -16.28 20.43
C THR A 57 9.46 -16.68 21.27
N PRO A 58 9.43 -17.85 21.91
CA PRO A 58 8.24 -18.37 22.60
C PRO A 58 7.64 -17.44 23.66
N HIS A 59 8.44 -16.54 24.23
CA HIS A 59 8.02 -15.64 25.32
C HIS A 59 7.92 -14.16 24.89
N GLN A 60 8.45 -13.79 23.72
CA GLN A 60 8.48 -12.40 23.25
C GLN A 60 7.57 -12.16 22.02
N GLY A 61 7.06 -13.24 21.42
CA GLY A 61 6.27 -13.15 20.21
C GLY A 61 7.07 -12.70 18.98
N LEU A 62 6.40 -12.01 18.07
CA LEU A 62 7.01 -11.49 16.85
C LEU A 62 7.67 -10.14 17.12
N ASN A 63 8.86 -9.93 16.56
CA ASN A 63 9.48 -8.62 16.56
C ASN A 63 8.76 -7.62 15.62
N PRO A 64 9.03 -6.30 15.74
CA PRO A 64 8.34 -5.30 14.91
C PRO A 64 8.47 -5.51 13.39
N LEU A 65 9.59 -6.01 12.89
CA LEU A 65 9.81 -6.25 11.47
C LEU A 65 9.05 -7.49 10.97
N GLN A 66 8.98 -8.55 11.78
CA GLN A 66 8.13 -9.70 11.51
C GLN A 66 6.65 -9.31 11.47
N ASN A 67 6.21 -8.48 12.43
CA ASN A 67 4.86 -7.93 12.43
C ASN A 67 4.58 -7.09 11.19
N LEU A 68 5.51 -6.22 10.79
CA LEU A 68 5.42 -5.44 9.55
C LEU A 68 5.23 -6.35 8.34
N PHE A 69 6.03 -7.40 8.20
CA PHE A 69 5.92 -8.38 7.12
C PHE A 69 4.52 -8.99 7.06
N LEU A 70 4.01 -9.52 8.18
CA LEU A 70 2.70 -10.18 8.22
C LEU A 70 1.55 -9.19 7.95
N TRP A 71 1.55 -8.02 8.59
CA TRP A 71 0.53 -7.00 8.38
C TRP A 71 0.49 -6.48 6.95
N SER A 72 1.64 -6.29 6.33
CA SER A 72 1.72 -5.80 4.95
C SER A 72 1.03 -6.72 3.93
N ARG A 73 0.81 -8.01 4.26
CA ARG A 73 0.02 -8.94 3.44
C ARG A 73 -1.45 -8.54 3.40
N SER A 74 -2.01 -8.19 4.56
CA SER A 74 -3.42 -7.78 4.66
C SER A 74 -3.74 -6.52 3.86
N ASP A 75 -2.78 -5.62 3.71
CA ASP A 75 -2.94 -4.38 2.96
C ASP A 75 -3.26 -4.60 1.47
N THR A 76 -2.81 -5.72 0.91
CA THR A 76 -3.11 -6.07 -0.48
C THR A 76 -4.47 -6.74 -0.66
N ILE A 77 -5.19 -6.99 0.44
CA ILE A 77 -6.45 -7.75 0.47
C ILE A 77 -7.62 -6.87 0.88
N TYR A 78 -7.56 -6.24 2.07
CA TYR A 78 -8.68 -5.45 2.59
C TYR A 78 -8.93 -4.17 1.79
N ALA A 79 -10.11 -3.60 1.91
CA ALA A 79 -10.57 -2.43 1.14
C ALA A 79 -10.42 -2.61 -0.40
N GLY A 80 -10.58 -3.85 -0.85
CA GLY A 80 -10.40 -4.27 -2.24
C GLY A 80 -8.98 -4.76 -2.54
N THR A 81 -8.90 -5.97 -3.06
CA THR A 81 -7.62 -6.56 -3.46
C THR A 81 -6.89 -5.72 -4.50
N ASN A 82 -5.58 -5.93 -4.63
CA ASN A 82 -4.80 -5.23 -5.66
C ASN A 82 -5.37 -5.48 -7.08
N GLN A 83 -5.97 -6.66 -7.34
CA GLN A 83 -6.65 -6.98 -8.60
C GLN A 83 -7.90 -6.11 -8.80
N ILE A 84 -8.75 -6.04 -7.78
CA ILE A 84 -9.95 -5.18 -7.80
C ILE A 84 -9.56 -3.71 -7.97
N GLN A 85 -8.51 -3.25 -7.31
CA GLN A 85 -8.02 -1.87 -7.47
C GLN A 85 -7.56 -1.58 -8.90
N ARG A 86 -6.89 -2.54 -9.56
CA ARG A 86 -6.51 -2.39 -10.98
C ARG A 86 -7.73 -2.29 -11.89
N ASN A 87 -8.75 -3.13 -11.66
CA ASN A 87 -10.00 -3.06 -12.42
C ASN A 87 -10.69 -1.71 -12.23
N LEU A 88 -10.80 -1.23 -10.99
CA LEU A 88 -11.40 0.09 -10.70
C LEU A 88 -10.63 1.24 -11.36
N ILE A 89 -9.30 1.18 -11.38
CA ILE A 89 -8.47 2.17 -12.06
C ILE A 89 -8.71 2.10 -13.58
N GLY A 90 -8.71 0.90 -14.15
CA GLY A 90 -8.98 0.69 -15.56
C GLY A 90 -10.33 1.26 -15.97
N GLU A 91 -11.39 0.87 -15.27
CA GLU A 91 -12.76 1.28 -15.58
C GLU A 91 -13.01 2.78 -15.31
N ARG A 92 -12.68 3.26 -14.12
CA ARG A 92 -13.10 4.59 -13.65
C ARG A 92 -12.08 5.70 -13.96
N ALA A 93 -10.78 5.42 -13.88
CA ALA A 93 -9.77 6.42 -14.15
C ALA A 93 -9.38 6.49 -15.63
N LEU A 94 -9.32 5.34 -16.31
CA LEU A 94 -8.90 5.25 -17.71
C LEU A 94 -10.07 5.12 -18.68
N GLY A 95 -11.29 4.79 -18.20
CA GLY A 95 -12.48 4.62 -19.05
C GLY A 95 -12.44 3.36 -19.93
N LEU A 96 -11.69 2.33 -19.50
CA LEU A 96 -11.63 1.07 -20.23
C LEU A 96 -12.95 0.28 -20.08
N PRO A 97 -13.36 -0.49 -21.08
CA PRO A 97 -14.53 -1.37 -20.97
C PRO A 97 -14.27 -2.47 -19.93
N ARG A 98 -15.37 -2.97 -19.33
CA ARG A 98 -15.34 -4.13 -18.44
C ARG A 98 -15.01 -5.40 -19.19
#